data_0da2d0913281d7a7695033be54dcf1e5
#
_entry.id   0da2d0913281d7a7695033be54dcf1e5
#
_cell.length_a   1.000
_cell.length_b   1.000
_cell.length_c   1.000
_cell.angle_alpha   90.00
_cell.angle_beta   90.00
_cell.angle_gamma   90.00
#
_symmetry.space_group_name_H-M   'P 1'
#
loop_
_entity.id
_entity.type
_entity.pdbx_description
1 polymer ?
#
loop_
_entity_poly.entity_id
_entity_poly.type
_entity_poly.pdbx_seq_one_letter_code
_entity_poly.pdbx_strand_id
1 'polypeptide(L)'
;MNNVEKKAFTVLQQNKVAIFVVAFNAESHIESTLKRIPKWVIDELEEIFIIDDKSTDKTIEVVNSIKWSFEKTPLNIFCTPNNQGYGGNQKIGYTYAVSKNFDIVVLVHGDGQYAPESIPEILAQYLEGYDAVYGSRFMPKFSALKGGMPFYKWIGNIILTSAQNKLLGSKMSEMHSGFRSYRIS
;
A
#
# COMPACT_ATOMS: atom_id res chain seq x y z
N MET A 1 6.94 -15.29 15.64
CA MET A 1 5.99 -15.11 14.51
C MET A 1 4.70 -15.88 14.79
N ASN A 2 3.56 -15.19 14.70
CA ASN A 2 2.24 -15.80 14.78
C ASN A 2 1.88 -16.52 13.45
N ASN A 3 0.69 -17.13 13.36
CA ASN A 3 0.31 -17.90 12.16
C ASN A 3 0.20 -17.02 10.88
N VAL A 4 -0.30 -15.78 11.02
CA VAL A 4 -0.41 -14.83 9.89
C VAL A 4 0.98 -14.42 9.39
N GLU A 5 1.87 -14.09 10.31
CA GLU A 5 3.25 -13.71 9.97
C GLU A 5 4.00 -14.86 9.29
N LYS A 6 3.80 -16.12 9.72
CA LYS A 6 4.38 -17.29 9.05
C LYS A 6 3.88 -17.43 7.61
N LYS A 7 2.57 -17.25 7.39
CA LYS A 7 1.99 -17.27 6.04
C LYS A 7 2.57 -16.15 5.18
N ALA A 8 2.63 -14.92 5.70
CA ALA A 8 3.22 -13.79 4.99
C ALA A 8 4.69 -14.02 4.65
N PHE A 9 5.47 -14.56 5.57
CA PHE A 9 6.87 -14.92 5.35
C PHE A 9 7.01 -15.95 4.22
N THR A 10 6.15 -16.98 4.19
CA THR A 10 6.14 -17.96 3.09
C THR A 10 5.88 -17.28 1.73
N VAL A 11 4.97 -16.31 1.66
CA VAL A 11 4.70 -15.55 0.43
C VAL A 11 5.94 -14.76 0.00
N LEU A 12 6.60 -14.07 0.93
CA LEU A 12 7.83 -13.31 0.68
C LEU A 12 8.97 -14.21 0.15
N GLN A 13 9.09 -15.44 0.66
CA GLN A 13 10.11 -16.39 0.20
C GLN A 13 9.84 -17.00 -1.18
N GLN A 14 8.58 -17.02 -1.61
CA GLN A 14 8.15 -17.65 -2.86
C GLN A 14 7.90 -16.66 -4.01
N ASN A 15 7.86 -15.37 -3.73
CA ASN A 15 7.49 -14.34 -4.70
C ASN A 15 8.41 -13.12 -4.57
N LYS A 16 8.66 -12.44 -5.67
CA LYS A 16 9.30 -11.13 -5.71
C LYS A 16 8.30 -10.06 -5.29
N VAL A 17 8.32 -9.71 -4.02
CA VAL A 17 7.37 -8.76 -3.45
C VAL A 17 8.00 -7.37 -3.35
N ALA A 18 7.28 -6.35 -3.83
CA ALA A 18 7.68 -4.96 -3.69
C ALA A 18 6.59 -4.14 -3.00
N ILE A 19 7.01 -3.07 -2.32
CA ILE A 19 6.10 -2.04 -1.82
C ILE A 19 6.19 -0.83 -2.71
N PHE A 20 5.05 -0.42 -3.24
CA PHE A 20 4.86 0.81 -4.00
C PHE A 20 4.24 1.89 -3.11
N VAL A 21 4.92 3.02 -2.96
CA VAL A 21 4.41 4.14 -2.18
C VAL A 21 4.06 5.29 -3.11
N VAL A 22 2.80 5.73 -3.08
CA VAL A 22 2.37 6.98 -3.73
C VAL A 22 2.61 8.14 -2.79
N ALA A 23 3.29 9.20 -3.25
CA ALA A 23 3.60 10.36 -2.43
C ALA A 23 3.26 11.66 -3.19
N PHE A 24 2.70 12.62 -2.45
CA PHE A 24 2.53 14.01 -2.87
C PHE A 24 2.42 14.89 -1.63
N ASN A 25 3.37 15.80 -1.44
CA ASN A 25 3.47 16.68 -0.27
C ASN A 25 3.35 15.89 1.06
N ALA A 26 4.19 14.87 1.23
CA ALA A 26 4.14 13.92 2.33
C ALA A 26 5.29 14.08 3.33
N GLU A 27 6.03 15.20 3.33
CA GLU A 27 7.23 15.39 4.16
C GLU A 27 7.00 15.11 5.65
N SER A 28 5.82 15.43 6.19
CA SER A 28 5.48 15.23 7.59
C SER A 28 5.11 13.80 7.97
N HIS A 29 4.86 12.92 7.00
CA HIS A 29 4.32 11.58 7.24
C HIS A 29 5.13 10.44 6.63
N ILE A 30 5.84 10.68 5.52
CA ILE A 30 6.47 9.63 4.71
C ILE A 30 7.46 8.78 5.52
N GLU A 31 8.29 9.40 6.36
CA GLU A 31 9.25 8.69 7.21
C GLU A 31 8.53 7.79 8.23
N SER A 32 7.54 8.34 8.94
CA SER A 32 6.77 7.58 9.92
C SER A 32 5.99 6.45 9.27
N THR A 33 5.47 6.65 8.06
CA THR A 33 4.78 5.62 7.27
C THR A 33 5.70 4.47 6.93
N LEU A 34 6.89 4.76 6.43
CA LEU A 34 7.87 3.73 6.08
C LEU A 34 8.37 2.96 7.31
N LYS A 35 8.58 3.64 8.44
CA LYS A 35 9.00 3.02 9.71
C LYS A 35 7.94 2.13 10.36
N ARG A 36 6.66 2.28 10.00
CA ARG A 36 5.57 1.41 10.46
C ARG A 36 5.51 0.08 9.73
N ILE A 37 6.19 -0.07 8.60
CA ILE A 37 6.33 -1.38 7.95
C ILE A 37 7.16 -2.28 8.86
N PRO A 38 6.68 -3.50 9.19
CA PRO A 38 7.45 -4.39 10.05
C PRO A 38 8.84 -4.69 9.47
N LYS A 39 9.89 -4.52 10.27
CA LYS A 39 11.27 -4.68 9.80
C LYS A 39 11.52 -6.03 9.15
N TRP A 40 10.97 -7.11 9.70
CA TRP A 40 11.14 -8.44 9.13
C TRP A 40 10.48 -8.58 7.74
N VAL A 41 9.42 -7.79 7.44
CA VAL A 41 8.86 -7.70 6.08
C VAL A 41 9.83 -6.97 5.17
N ILE A 42 10.31 -5.79 5.61
CA ILE A 42 11.28 -5.00 4.85
C ILE A 42 12.47 -5.86 4.44
N ASP A 43 13.03 -6.61 5.36
CA ASP A 43 14.25 -7.39 5.16
C ASP A 43 14.11 -8.51 4.08
N GLU A 44 12.88 -8.84 3.67
CA GLU A 44 12.54 -9.88 2.68
C GLU A 44 11.93 -9.31 1.38
N LEU A 45 11.80 -7.98 1.26
CA LEU A 45 11.30 -7.36 0.04
C LEU A 45 12.38 -7.26 -1.04
N GLU A 46 11.97 -7.34 -2.30
CA GLU A 46 12.84 -7.01 -3.43
C GLU A 46 13.16 -5.51 -3.51
N GLU A 47 12.15 -4.67 -3.25
CA GLU A 47 12.28 -3.22 -3.34
C GLU A 47 11.14 -2.50 -2.61
N ILE A 48 11.45 -1.32 -2.06
CA ILE A 48 10.47 -0.30 -1.75
C ILE A 48 10.69 0.84 -2.74
N PHE A 49 9.70 1.15 -3.56
CA PHE A 49 9.80 2.26 -4.51
C PHE A 49 8.68 3.27 -4.31
N ILE A 50 9.06 4.53 -4.39
CA ILE A 50 8.18 5.67 -4.15
C ILE A 50 8.06 6.43 -5.47
N ILE A 51 6.84 6.72 -5.90
CA ILE A 51 6.59 7.66 -6.99
C ILE A 51 6.06 8.95 -6.38
N ASP A 52 6.91 9.96 -6.37
CA ASP A 52 6.59 11.31 -5.94
C ASP A 52 5.91 12.08 -7.07
N ASP A 53 4.67 12.52 -6.84
CA ASP A 53 3.84 13.17 -7.86
C ASP A 53 4.10 14.68 -7.95
N LYS A 54 5.39 15.06 -8.05
CA LYS A 54 5.84 16.44 -8.13
C LYS A 54 5.53 17.22 -6.84
N SER A 55 5.96 16.68 -5.71
CA SER A 55 5.89 17.39 -4.43
C SER A 55 6.61 18.76 -4.48
N THR A 56 6.08 19.71 -3.74
CA THR A 56 6.64 21.06 -3.58
C THR A 56 7.25 21.25 -2.19
N ASP A 57 7.11 20.29 -1.31
CA ASP A 57 7.69 20.22 0.03
C ASP A 57 8.99 19.37 0.03
N LYS A 58 9.50 19.02 1.20
CA LYS A 58 10.74 18.26 1.37
C LYS A 58 10.54 16.74 1.33
N THR A 59 9.50 16.24 0.70
CA THR A 59 9.23 14.78 0.63
C THR A 59 10.44 13.99 0.12
N ILE A 60 11.06 14.46 -0.97
CA ILE A 60 12.21 13.78 -1.60
C ILE A 60 13.43 13.80 -0.69
N GLU A 61 13.72 14.93 -0.06
CA GLU A 61 14.85 15.10 0.87
C GLU A 61 14.69 14.19 2.09
N VAL A 62 13.49 14.14 2.66
CA VAL A 62 13.17 13.24 3.80
C VAL A 62 13.42 11.78 3.42
N VAL A 63 12.91 11.31 2.28
CA VAL A 63 13.15 9.93 1.84
C VAL A 63 14.64 9.66 1.62
N ASN A 64 15.36 10.58 0.98
CA ASN A 64 16.80 10.40 0.74
C ASN A 64 17.60 10.35 2.03
N SER A 65 17.19 11.09 3.06
CA SER A 65 17.88 11.12 4.36
C SER A 65 17.76 9.80 5.15
N ILE A 66 16.74 8.99 4.88
CA ILE A 66 16.48 7.72 5.59
C ILE A 66 16.88 6.47 4.79
N LYS A 67 17.33 6.61 3.55
CA LYS A 67 17.71 5.45 2.70
C LYS A 67 18.71 4.50 3.35
N TRP A 68 19.65 5.04 4.12
CA TRP A 68 20.66 4.25 4.82
C TRP A 68 20.09 3.30 5.87
N SER A 69 18.86 3.53 6.35
CA SER A 69 18.21 2.64 7.33
C SER A 69 17.58 1.40 6.70
N PHE A 70 17.57 1.31 5.36
CA PHE A 70 17.06 0.20 4.58
C PHE A 70 18.22 -0.62 3.99
N GLU A 71 19.06 -1.20 4.87
CA GLU A 71 20.33 -1.82 4.47
C GLU A 71 20.17 -3.04 3.53
N LYS A 72 19.10 -3.83 3.72
CA LYS A 72 18.88 -5.07 2.96
C LYS A 72 17.99 -4.88 1.74
N THR A 73 17.12 -3.88 1.77
CA THR A 73 16.11 -3.66 0.75
C THR A 73 16.31 -2.31 0.08
N PRO A 74 16.47 -2.24 -1.23
CA PRO A 74 16.58 -0.97 -1.94
C PRO A 74 15.35 -0.08 -1.68
N LEU A 75 15.60 1.16 -1.25
CA LEU A 75 14.59 2.22 -1.15
C LEU A 75 14.85 3.23 -2.27
N ASN A 76 13.99 3.27 -3.27
CA ASN A 76 14.10 4.16 -4.40
C ASN A 76 12.97 5.19 -4.44
N ILE A 77 13.28 6.41 -4.84
CA ILE A 77 12.27 7.47 -5.07
C ILE A 77 12.46 8.05 -6.46
N PHE A 78 11.35 8.17 -7.17
CA PHE A 78 11.25 8.75 -8.52
C PHE A 78 10.26 9.91 -8.48
N CYS A 79 10.62 11.04 -9.06
CA CYS A 79 9.76 12.22 -9.16
C CYS A 79 9.18 12.32 -10.56
N THR A 80 7.87 12.52 -10.66
CA THR A 80 7.23 12.80 -11.96
C THR A 80 7.56 14.21 -12.43
N PRO A 81 7.69 14.44 -13.75
CA PRO A 81 7.98 15.77 -14.28
C PRO A 81 6.87 16.79 -14.00
N ASN A 82 5.62 16.31 -13.93
CA ASN A 82 4.43 17.10 -13.62
C ASN A 82 3.51 16.27 -12.74
N ASN A 83 2.64 16.92 -11.95
CA ASN A 83 1.63 16.22 -11.18
C ASN A 83 0.67 15.46 -12.10
N GLN A 84 0.61 14.14 -11.94
CA GLN A 84 -0.20 13.22 -12.75
C GLN A 84 -1.55 12.92 -12.07
N GLY A 85 -1.71 13.36 -10.83
CA GLY A 85 -2.80 12.96 -9.95
C GLY A 85 -2.69 11.49 -9.52
N TYR A 86 -3.49 11.11 -8.54
CA TYR A 86 -3.44 9.79 -7.90
C TYR A 86 -3.48 8.62 -8.89
N GLY A 87 -4.41 8.66 -9.85
CA GLY A 87 -4.54 7.60 -10.86
C GLY A 87 -3.37 7.53 -11.85
N GLY A 88 -2.80 8.68 -12.22
CA GLY A 88 -1.63 8.76 -13.09
C GLY A 88 -0.39 8.21 -12.38
N ASN A 89 -0.18 8.60 -11.13
CA ASN A 89 0.89 8.10 -10.28
C ASN A 89 0.82 6.57 -10.14
N GLN A 90 -0.37 6.01 -9.87
CA GLN A 90 -0.55 4.56 -9.81
C GLN A 90 -0.19 3.85 -11.11
N LYS A 91 -0.60 4.39 -12.27
CA LYS A 91 -0.24 3.79 -13.57
C LYS A 91 1.27 3.72 -13.76
N ILE A 92 1.98 4.80 -13.41
CA ILE A 92 3.45 4.84 -13.48
C ILE A 92 4.05 3.76 -12.58
N GLY A 93 3.60 3.69 -11.32
CA GLY A 93 4.11 2.72 -10.36
C GLY A 93 3.87 1.27 -10.78
N TYR A 94 2.67 0.93 -11.25
CA TYR A 94 2.41 -0.43 -11.73
C TYR A 94 3.15 -0.75 -13.03
N THR A 95 3.34 0.22 -13.94
CA THR A 95 4.19 0.03 -15.13
C THR A 95 5.64 -0.24 -14.72
N TYR A 96 6.16 0.48 -13.74
CA TYR A 96 7.47 0.21 -13.17
C TYR A 96 7.54 -1.21 -12.59
N ALA A 97 6.56 -1.60 -11.79
CA ALA A 97 6.50 -2.93 -11.17
C ALA A 97 6.52 -4.07 -12.21
N VAL A 98 5.75 -3.94 -13.28
CA VAL A 98 5.76 -4.88 -14.42
C VAL A 98 7.14 -4.93 -15.07
N SER A 99 7.78 -3.78 -15.30
CA SER A 99 9.11 -3.71 -15.93
C SER A 99 10.22 -4.38 -15.09
N LYS A 100 10.02 -4.44 -13.78
CA LYS A 100 10.93 -5.10 -12.81
C LYS A 100 10.63 -6.58 -12.61
N ASN A 101 9.56 -7.11 -13.20
CA ASN A 101 9.09 -8.48 -13.02
C ASN A 101 8.85 -8.81 -11.54
N PHE A 102 8.22 -7.90 -10.78
CA PHE A 102 7.72 -8.23 -9.46
C PHE A 102 6.48 -9.12 -9.59
N ASP A 103 6.34 -10.07 -8.65
CA ASP A 103 5.18 -10.97 -8.63
C ASP A 103 4.00 -10.33 -7.90
N ILE A 104 4.27 -9.66 -6.78
CA ILE A 104 3.27 -9.03 -5.92
C ILE A 104 3.71 -7.60 -5.60
N VAL A 105 2.78 -6.66 -5.71
CA VAL A 105 2.99 -5.27 -5.33
C VAL A 105 1.95 -4.82 -4.31
N VAL A 106 2.42 -4.30 -3.18
CA VAL A 106 1.57 -3.71 -2.13
C VAL A 106 1.62 -2.19 -2.26
N LEU A 107 0.47 -1.56 -2.54
CA LEU A 107 0.33 -0.11 -2.63
C LEU A 107 0.09 0.47 -1.23
N VAL A 108 0.94 1.41 -0.83
CA VAL A 108 0.86 2.18 0.42
C VAL A 108 0.80 3.68 0.10
N HIS A 109 0.10 4.45 0.90
CA HIS A 109 0.07 5.90 0.78
C HIS A 109 1.11 6.55 1.71
N GLY A 110 1.88 7.50 1.19
CA GLY A 110 2.89 8.23 1.95
C GLY A 110 2.34 9.19 3.00
N ASP A 111 1.03 9.47 3.00
CA ASP A 111 0.32 10.38 3.91
C ASP A 111 -0.03 9.79 5.29
N GLY A 112 0.32 8.53 5.54
CA GLY A 112 0.10 7.84 6.80
C GLY A 112 -1.35 7.44 7.11
N GLN A 113 -2.30 7.65 6.19
CA GLN A 113 -3.73 7.35 6.42
C GLN A 113 -4.05 5.85 6.54
N TYR A 114 -3.18 4.99 6.07
CA TYR A 114 -3.36 3.54 6.12
C TYR A 114 -2.40 2.92 7.13
N ALA A 115 -2.55 1.61 7.35
CA ALA A 115 -1.84 0.84 8.35
C ALA A 115 -0.77 -0.08 7.71
N PRO A 116 0.45 0.43 7.38
CA PRO A 116 1.50 -0.40 6.78
C PRO A 116 1.89 -1.59 7.64
N GLU A 117 1.67 -1.51 8.95
CA GLU A 117 1.85 -2.63 9.89
C GLU A 117 0.98 -3.84 9.59
N SER A 118 -0.12 -3.67 8.83
CA SER A 118 -1.02 -4.75 8.38
C SER A 118 -0.61 -5.38 7.04
N ILE A 119 0.56 -5.08 6.50
CA ILE A 119 1.08 -5.74 5.30
C ILE A 119 1.14 -7.27 5.47
N PRO A 120 1.54 -7.83 6.62
CA PRO A 120 1.52 -9.28 6.82
C PRO A 120 0.15 -9.91 6.61
N GLU A 121 -0.93 -9.27 7.07
CA GLU A 121 -2.30 -9.75 6.89
C GLU A 121 -2.70 -9.75 5.41
N ILE A 122 -2.26 -8.74 4.64
CA ILE A 122 -2.48 -8.68 3.19
C ILE A 122 -1.71 -9.78 2.48
N LEU A 123 -0.42 -9.92 2.77
CA LEU A 123 0.44 -10.92 2.12
C LEU A 123 -0.04 -12.35 2.41
N ALA A 124 -0.48 -12.64 3.64
CA ALA A 124 -0.96 -13.96 4.01
C ALA A 124 -2.14 -14.45 3.14
N GLN A 125 -2.94 -13.56 2.56
CA GLN A 125 -4.08 -13.91 1.71
C GLN A 125 -3.68 -14.53 0.38
N TYR A 126 -2.46 -14.29 -0.09
CA TYR A 126 -1.98 -14.88 -1.36
C TYR A 126 -1.80 -16.40 -1.29
N LEU A 127 -1.61 -16.97 -0.10
CA LEU A 127 -1.61 -18.43 0.07
C LEU A 127 -3.01 -19.05 -0.07
N GLU A 128 -4.07 -18.25 0.06
CA GLU A 128 -5.45 -18.68 -0.17
C GLU A 128 -5.86 -18.56 -1.65
N GLY A 129 -4.93 -18.15 -2.54
CA GLY A 129 -5.12 -18.10 -3.99
C GLY A 129 -5.75 -16.82 -4.52
N TYR A 130 -5.74 -15.73 -3.73
CA TYR A 130 -6.23 -14.43 -4.22
C TYR A 130 -5.18 -13.73 -5.08
N ASP A 131 -5.63 -13.06 -6.16
CA ASP A 131 -4.79 -12.23 -7.03
C ASP A 131 -4.83 -10.75 -6.66
N ALA A 132 -5.82 -10.33 -5.89
CA ALA A 132 -5.95 -8.96 -5.40
C ALA A 132 -6.47 -8.96 -3.95
N VAL A 133 -5.82 -8.18 -3.10
CA VAL A 133 -6.18 -8.03 -1.69
C VAL A 133 -6.32 -6.55 -1.35
N TYR A 134 -7.40 -6.20 -0.67
CA TYR A 134 -7.71 -4.83 -0.27
C TYR A 134 -7.78 -4.72 1.24
N GLY A 135 -7.02 -3.80 1.81
CA GLY A 135 -7.18 -3.43 3.20
C GLY A 135 -8.51 -2.68 3.40
N SER A 136 -9.28 -3.05 4.40
CA SER A 136 -10.58 -2.42 4.66
C SER A 136 -10.58 -1.67 5.99
N ARG A 137 -10.95 -0.39 5.94
CA ARG A 137 -11.17 0.44 7.15
C ARG A 137 -12.48 0.10 7.86
N PHE A 138 -13.32 -0.75 7.26
CA PHE A 138 -14.60 -1.20 7.81
C PHE A 138 -14.52 -2.54 8.54
N MET A 139 -13.34 -3.09 8.66
CA MET A 139 -13.06 -4.32 9.41
C MET A 139 -12.08 -4.04 10.56
N PRO A 140 -12.48 -4.22 11.83
CA PRO A 140 -13.84 -4.57 12.34
C PRO A 140 -14.85 -3.42 12.15
N LYS A 141 -16.15 -3.74 12.34
CA LYS A 141 -17.24 -2.74 12.22
C LYS A 141 -16.92 -1.49 13.04
N PHE A 142 -17.20 -0.31 12.48
CA PHE A 142 -16.97 1.02 13.09
C PHE A 142 -15.50 1.43 13.26
N SER A 143 -14.51 0.65 12.79
CA SER A 143 -13.10 1.04 12.89
C SER A 143 -12.82 2.34 12.11
N ALA A 144 -13.46 2.54 10.97
CA ALA A 144 -13.34 3.77 10.19
C ALA A 144 -13.81 5.02 10.98
N LEU A 145 -14.92 4.91 11.72
CA LEU A 145 -15.41 6.01 12.57
C LEU A 145 -14.47 6.28 13.75
N LYS A 146 -13.95 5.23 14.38
CA LYS A 146 -12.94 5.34 15.45
C LYS A 146 -11.64 5.98 14.93
N GLY A 147 -11.31 5.75 13.66
CA GLY A 147 -10.17 6.37 12.98
C GLY A 147 -10.43 7.80 12.48
N GLY A 148 -11.54 8.43 12.87
CA GLY A 148 -11.85 9.84 12.55
C GLY A 148 -12.57 10.06 11.22
N MET A 149 -13.09 9.00 10.56
CA MET A 149 -13.89 9.18 9.35
C MET A 149 -15.19 9.90 9.67
N PRO A 150 -15.54 11.02 8.97
CA PRO A 150 -16.82 11.69 9.14
C PRO A 150 -17.99 10.74 8.86
N PHE A 151 -19.05 10.84 9.67
CA PHE A 151 -20.20 9.94 9.61
C PHE A 151 -20.88 9.91 8.22
N TYR A 152 -21.00 11.07 7.55
CA TYR A 152 -21.57 11.12 6.20
C TYR A 152 -20.70 10.38 5.15
N LYS A 153 -19.37 10.43 5.29
CA LYS A 153 -18.45 9.68 4.43
C LYS A 153 -18.56 8.17 4.70
N TRP A 154 -18.75 7.78 5.96
CA TRP A 154 -18.95 6.40 6.35
C TRP A 154 -20.21 5.83 5.71
N ILE A 155 -21.37 6.52 5.81
CA ILE A 155 -22.62 6.11 5.18
C ILE A 155 -22.45 6.06 3.66
N GLY A 156 -21.91 7.11 3.06
CA GLY A 156 -21.72 7.20 1.60
C GLY A 156 -20.87 6.03 1.07
N ASN A 157 -19.80 5.67 1.78
CA ASN A 157 -18.94 4.54 1.40
C ASN A 157 -19.71 3.21 1.47
N ILE A 158 -20.53 2.98 2.50
CA ILE A 158 -21.35 1.76 2.61
C ILE A 158 -22.34 1.68 1.44
N ILE A 159 -23.04 2.76 1.11
CA ILE A 159 -24.02 2.79 0.01
C ILE A 159 -23.32 2.50 -1.32
N LEU A 160 -22.21 3.20 -1.61
CA LEU A 160 -21.45 3.02 -2.84
C LEU A 160 -20.88 1.61 -2.95
N THR A 161 -20.25 1.10 -1.88
CA THR A 161 -19.73 -0.27 -1.85
C THR A 161 -20.84 -1.31 -2.06
N SER A 162 -22.02 -1.10 -1.46
CA SER A 162 -23.17 -2.01 -1.63
C SER A 162 -23.68 -2.00 -3.08
N ALA A 163 -23.80 -0.84 -3.69
CA ALA A 163 -24.19 -0.71 -5.09
C ALA A 163 -23.18 -1.38 -6.03
N GLN A 164 -21.89 -1.14 -5.82
CA GLN A 164 -20.81 -1.75 -6.60
C GLN A 164 -20.78 -3.28 -6.43
N ASN A 165 -20.92 -3.78 -5.20
CA ASN A 165 -21.01 -5.21 -4.95
C ASN A 165 -22.15 -5.86 -5.73
N LYS A 166 -23.32 -5.19 -5.77
CA LYS A 166 -24.48 -5.68 -6.53
C LYS A 166 -24.21 -5.71 -8.04
N LEU A 167 -23.56 -4.66 -8.56
CA LEU A 167 -23.25 -4.56 -10.00
C LEU A 167 -22.17 -5.55 -10.44
N LEU A 168 -21.19 -5.79 -9.60
CA LEU A 168 -20.00 -6.62 -9.90
C LEU A 168 -20.14 -8.06 -9.41
N GLY A 169 -21.23 -8.42 -8.73
CA GLY A 169 -21.40 -9.75 -8.13
C GLY A 169 -20.38 -10.06 -7.02
N SER A 170 -19.80 -9.02 -6.39
CA SER A 170 -18.76 -9.15 -5.38
C SER A 170 -19.31 -9.01 -3.95
N LYS A 171 -18.47 -9.29 -2.95
CA LYS A 171 -18.83 -9.19 -1.52
C LYS A 171 -17.75 -8.45 -0.71
N MET A 172 -17.21 -7.38 -1.27
CA MET A 172 -16.18 -6.59 -0.59
C MET A 172 -16.75 -5.75 0.55
N SER A 173 -16.01 -5.62 1.64
CA SER A 173 -16.37 -4.76 2.78
C SER A 173 -16.13 -3.28 2.50
N GLU A 174 -15.17 -2.95 1.62
CA GLU A 174 -14.85 -1.61 1.17
C GLU A 174 -14.24 -1.66 -0.23
N MET A 175 -14.79 -0.86 -1.16
CA MET A 175 -14.25 -0.74 -2.52
C MET A 175 -13.36 0.50 -2.73
N HIS A 176 -13.40 1.44 -1.78
CA HIS A 176 -12.72 2.74 -1.89
C HIS A 176 -11.45 2.84 -1.03
N SER A 177 -10.92 1.70 -0.58
CA SER A 177 -9.64 1.69 0.11
C SER A 177 -8.49 2.00 -0.85
N GLY A 178 -7.54 2.83 -0.44
CA GLY A 178 -6.28 3.05 -1.15
C GLY A 178 -5.19 2.03 -0.78
N PHE A 179 -5.40 1.24 0.26
CA PHE A 179 -4.45 0.19 0.68
C PHE A 179 -4.78 -1.10 -0.07
N ARG A 180 -3.99 -1.42 -1.07
CA ARG A 180 -4.27 -2.48 -2.04
C ARG A 180 -3.03 -3.27 -2.36
N SER A 181 -3.22 -4.50 -2.78
CA SER A 181 -2.13 -5.34 -3.27
C SER A 181 -2.62 -6.16 -4.46
N TYR A 182 -1.73 -6.38 -5.42
CA TYR A 182 -2.05 -7.10 -6.65
C TYR A 182 -0.92 -8.07 -6.99
N ARG A 183 -1.30 -9.25 -7.49
CA ARG A 183 -0.40 -10.11 -8.25
C ARG A 183 -0.23 -9.49 -9.63
N ILE A 184 1.02 -9.34 -10.08
CA ILE A 184 1.37 -8.66 -11.34
C ILE A 184 1.71 -9.66 -12.45
N SER A 185 2.27 -10.81 -12.06
CA SER A 185 2.70 -11.89 -12.98
C SER A 185 1.66 -13.01 -13.05
#